data_d2148434f51afd6308b06a6180545c93
#
_entry.id   d2148434f51afd6308b06a6180545c93
#
_cell.length_a   1.000
_cell.length_b   1.000
_cell.length_c   1.000
_cell.angle_alpha   90.00
_cell.angle_beta   90.00
_cell.angle_gamma   90.00
#
_symmetry.space_group_name_H-M   'P 1'
#
loop_
_entity.id
_entity.type
_entity.pdbx_description
1 polymer ?
#
loop_
_entity_poly.entity_id
_entity_poly.type
_entity_poly.pdbx_seq_one_letter_code
_entity_poly.pdbx_strand_id
1 'polypeptide(L)'
;FHDDLCEPTSNDLVARQSTRLCCAAVIGAQTSLDPKQMKEWTPNSKYGGHAFGFLDFKAFLNGRDSVLPLLAEYSPYSLVTKDDPPVYLIYSAPPSLGQDQRDPTHTSNFGVKLKEHCQENDVSCELVYPDAPDVLHANATAFLVEKLSGR
;
A
#
# COMPACT_ATOMS: atom_id res chain seq x y z
N PHE A 1 2.11 -0.38 -8.06
CA PHE A 1 2.71 0.96 -8.21
C PHE A 1 4.08 0.98 -8.93
N HIS A 2 4.56 -0.11 -9.53
CA HIS A 2 5.76 -0.09 -10.38
C HIS A 2 5.41 0.35 -11.81
N ASP A 3 6.42 0.87 -12.53
CA ASP A 3 6.29 1.22 -13.94
C ASP A 3 5.89 0.02 -14.80
N ASP A 4 5.34 0.31 -15.97
CA ASP A 4 5.02 -0.71 -16.95
C ASP A 4 6.31 -1.34 -17.50
N LEU A 5 6.40 -2.66 -17.42
CA LEU A 5 7.54 -3.43 -17.91
C LEU A 5 7.31 -3.97 -19.34
N CYS A 6 6.27 -3.53 -20.04
CA CYS A 6 6.03 -3.95 -21.41
C CYS A 6 7.17 -3.51 -22.35
N GLU A 7 7.43 -4.33 -23.35
CA GLU A 7 8.38 -4.06 -24.42
C GLU A 7 7.63 -3.89 -25.76
N PRO A 8 7.10 -2.69 -26.09
CA PRO A 8 6.18 -2.50 -27.23
C PRO A 8 6.74 -2.95 -28.58
N THR A 9 8.06 -2.94 -28.72
CA THR A 9 8.76 -3.32 -29.97
C THR A 9 9.28 -4.76 -29.98
N SER A 10 9.05 -5.53 -28.92
CA SER A 10 9.48 -6.93 -28.83
C SER A 10 8.81 -7.79 -29.90
N ASN A 11 9.53 -8.81 -30.40
CA ASN A 11 8.96 -9.84 -31.26
C ASN A 11 8.07 -10.84 -30.49
N ASP A 12 8.19 -10.89 -29.15
CA ASP A 12 7.33 -11.67 -28.27
C ASP A 12 6.03 -10.90 -27.97
N LEU A 13 4.90 -11.51 -28.33
CA LEU A 13 3.57 -10.93 -28.08
C LEU A 13 3.24 -10.80 -26.58
N VAL A 14 3.81 -11.67 -25.74
CA VAL A 14 3.63 -11.59 -24.29
C VAL A 14 4.39 -10.41 -23.73
N ALA A 15 5.64 -10.22 -24.13
CA ALA A 15 6.46 -9.09 -23.68
C ALA A 15 5.89 -7.72 -24.08
N ARG A 16 5.02 -7.66 -25.10
CA ARG A 16 4.31 -6.43 -25.51
C ARG A 16 3.10 -6.09 -24.65
N GLN A 17 2.65 -7.01 -23.78
CA GLN A 17 1.50 -6.74 -22.92
C GLN A 17 1.90 -5.84 -21.75
N SER A 18 1.00 -4.91 -21.38
CA SER A 18 1.19 -4.09 -20.18
C SER A 18 1.20 -4.96 -18.94
N THR A 19 2.12 -4.68 -18.04
CA THR A 19 2.20 -5.27 -16.69
C THR A 19 1.44 -4.46 -15.66
N ARG A 20 0.87 -3.31 -16.04
CA ARG A 20 0.09 -2.43 -15.15
C ARG A 20 -1.22 -3.09 -14.76
N LEU A 21 -1.54 -3.03 -13.47
CA LEU A 21 -2.86 -3.40 -12.98
C LEU A 21 -3.90 -2.35 -13.40
N CYS A 22 -5.12 -2.77 -13.61
CA CYS A 22 -6.24 -1.86 -13.87
C CYS A 22 -6.91 -1.36 -12.59
N CYS A 23 -6.80 -2.10 -11.51
CA CYS A 23 -7.24 -1.76 -10.17
C CYS A 23 -6.66 -2.78 -9.17
N ALA A 24 -6.69 -2.47 -7.89
CA ALA A 24 -6.29 -3.39 -6.83
C ALA A 24 -7.25 -3.34 -5.64
N ALA A 25 -7.64 -4.51 -5.11
CA ALA A 25 -8.36 -4.62 -3.85
C ALA A 25 -7.51 -5.42 -2.86
N VAL A 26 -7.18 -4.84 -1.71
CA VAL A 26 -6.19 -5.39 -0.78
C VAL A 26 -6.74 -5.41 0.65
N ILE A 27 -6.50 -6.49 1.38
CA ILE A 27 -6.98 -6.69 2.76
C ILE A 27 -5.79 -6.59 3.72
N GLY A 28 -5.89 -5.74 4.74
CA GLY A 28 -4.89 -5.63 5.81
C GLY A 28 -3.50 -5.25 5.32
N ALA A 29 -3.40 -4.44 4.28
CA ALA A 29 -2.12 -4.09 3.68
C ALA A 29 -1.22 -3.28 4.62
N GLN A 30 0.03 -3.71 4.78
CA GLN A 30 1.11 -2.88 5.30
C GLN A 30 1.65 -2.02 4.15
N THR A 31 1.21 -0.77 4.08
CA THR A 31 1.46 0.11 2.93
C THR A 31 2.79 0.85 2.99
N SER A 32 3.46 0.87 4.14
CA SER A 32 4.83 1.35 4.28
C SER A 32 5.74 0.26 4.84
N LEU A 33 6.95 0.19 4.31
CA LEU A 33 8.04 -0.64 4.83
C LEU A 33 9.09 0.19 5.56
N ASP A 34 8.94 1.51 5.62
CA ASP A 34 9.86 2.39 6.35
C ASP A 34 9.60 2.31 7.87
N PRO A 35 10.54 1.80 8.68
CA PRO A 35 10.35 1.63 10.11
C PRO A 35 10.10 2.95 10.87
N LYS A 36 10.54 4.08 10.33
CA LYS A 36 10.27 5.40 10.92
C LYS A 36 8.81 5.79 10.72
N GLN A 37 8.27 5.66 9.50
CA GLN A 37 6.85 5.89 9.21
C GLN A 37 5.97 4.92 10.01
N MET A 38 6.32 3.64 10.00
CA MET A 38 5.61 2.61 10.77
C MET A 38 5.52 2.96 12.25
N LYS A 39 6.64 3.39 12.85
CA LYS A 39 6.71 3.79 14.26
C LYS A 39 5.92 5.05 14.56
N GLU A 40 5.91 6.01 13.65
CA GLU A 40 5.14 7.25 13.75
C GLU A 40 3.63 6.99 13.69
N TRP A 41 3.19 6.20 12.71
CA TRP A 41 1.77 5.92 12.49
C TRP A 41 1.19 4.94 13.51
N THR A 42 2.02 4.01 13.99
CA THR A 42 1.63 2.93 14.92
C THR A 42 2.79 2.67 15.88
N PRO A 43 2.79 3.29 17.07
CA PRO A 43 3.94 3.29 17.97
C PRO A 43 4.44 1.92 18.42
N ASN A 44 3.57 0.91 18.49
CA ASN A 44 3.93 -0.47 18.81
C ASN A 44 4.28 -1.34 17.60
N SER A 45 4.58 -0.74 16.44
CA SER A 45 5.11 -1.47 15.27
C SER A 45 6.38 -2.22 15.62
N LYS A 46 6.44 -3.49 15.20
CA LYS A 46 7.55 -4.41 15.53
C LYS A 46 7.90 -5.41 14.43
N TYR A 47 7.26 -5.32 13.27
CA TYR A 47 7.39 -6.26 12.16
C TYR A 47 8.16 -5.65 10.99
N GLY A 48 8.71 -6.49 10.10
CA GLY A 48 9.28 -6.09 8.82
C GLY A 48 10.81 -6.11 8.74
N GLY A 49 11.54 -5.95 9.85
CA GLY A 49 13.00 -5.88 9.83
C GLY A 49 13.70 -7.10 9.22
N HIS A 50 13.11 -8.29 9.39
CA HIS A 50 13.66 -9.55 8.83
C HIS A 50 13.74 -9.54 7.29
N ALA A 51 12.82 -8.85 6.60
CA ALA A 51 12.84 -8.72 5.14
C ALA A 51 14.07 -7.96 4.63
N PHE A 52 14.68 -7.15 5.50
CA PHE A 52 15.88 -6.35 5.23
C PHE A 52 17.13 -6.87 5.97
N GLY A 53 17.07 -8.09 6.50
CA GLY A 53 18.21 -8.73 7.19
C GLY A 53 18.45 -8.27 8.63
N PHE A 54 17.49 -7.57 9.25
CA PHE A 54 17.60 -7.16 10.66
C PHE A 54 16.96 -8.17 11.61
N LEU A 55 17.58 -8.37 12.77
CA LEU A 55 17.14 -9.33 13.78
C LEU A 55 15.82 -8.92 14.45
N ASP A 56 15.62 -7.62 14.65
CA ASP A 56 14.43 -7.06 15.28
C ASP A 56 14.10 -5.65 14.75
N PHE A 57 12.96 -5.14 15.16
CA PHE A 57 12.48 -3.82 14.72
C PHE A 57 13.36 -2.67 15.19
N LYS A 58 13.99 -2.78 16.37
CA LYS A 58 14.89 -1.75 16.89
C LYS A 58 16.16 -1.66 16.04
N ALA A 59 16.73 -2.81 15.69
CA ALA A 59 17.86 -2.88 14.77
C ALA A 59 17.50 -2.32 13.39
N PHE A 60 16.30 -2.64 12.88
CA PHE A 60 15.79 -2.12 11.63
C PHE A 60 15.63 -0.60 11.65
N LEU A 61 15.03 -0.05 12.71
CA LEU A 61 14.87 1.40 12.88
C LEU A 61 16.23 2.12 12.94
N ASN A 62 17.18 1.56 13.67
CA ASN A 62 18.53 2.12 13.80
C ASN A 62 19.35 2.00 12.51
N GLY A 63 19.17 0.91 11.76
CA GLY A 63 19.86 0.64 10.49
C GLY A 63 19.12 1.16 9.25
N ARG A 64 18.01 1.89 9.43
CA ARG A 64 17.13 2.36 8.35
C ARG A 64 17.90 2.97 7.17
N ASP A 65 18.87 3.83 7.46
CA ASP A 65 19.57 4.59 6.42
C ASP A 65 20.39 3.69 5.48
N SER A 66 20.81 2.52 5.94
CA SER A 66 21.53 1.53 5.10
C SER A 66 20.63 0.84 4.07
N VAL A 67 19.32 0.89 4.25
CA VAL A 67 18.34 0.22 3.38
C VAL A 67 17.36 1.19 2.71
N LEU A 68 17.61 2.49 2.79
CA LEU A 68 16.76 3.51 2.15
C LEU A 68 16.45 3.25 0.67
N PRO A 69 17.42 2.82 -0.18
CA PRO A 69 17.11 2.49 -1.57
C PRO A 69 16.09 1.37 -1.71
N LEU A 70 16.19 0.33 -0.87
CA LEU A 70 15.25 -0.79 -0.87
C LEU A 70 13.86 -0.37 -0.35
N LEU A 71 13.83 0.50 0.68
CA LEU A 71 12.57 1.05 1.17
C LEU A 71 11.86 1.89 0.11
N ALA A 72 12.60 2.68 -0.66
CA ALA A 72 12.05 3.46 -1.77
C ALA A 72 11.54 2.56 -2.91
N GLU A 73 12.24 1.46 -3.19
CA GLU A 73 11.90 0.53 -4.27
C GLU A 73 10.71 -0.36 -3.94
N TYR A 74 10.54 -0.80 -2.69
CA TYR A 74 9.56 -1.83 -2.33
C TYR A 74 8.40 -1.34 -1.46
N SER A 75 8.45 -0.14 -0.89
CA SER A 75 7.38 0.39 -0.06
C SER A 75 6.22 0.92 -0.92
N PRO A 76 5.01 0.34 -0.85
CA PRO A 76 3.88 0.83 -1.64
C PRO A 76 3.62 2.33 -1.50
N TYR A 77 3.77 2.86 -0.29
CA TYR A 77 3.64 4.29 -0.02
C TYR A 77 4.63 5.15 -0.82
N SER A 78 5.88 4.69 -0.95
CA SER A 78 6.92 5.44 -1.67
C SER A 78 6.77 5.41 -3.19
N LEU A 79 5.99 4.46 -3.71
CA LEU A 79 5.84 4.20 -5.14
C LEU A 79 4.62 4.89 -5.75
N VAL A 80 3.76 5.52 -4.95
CA VAL A 80 2.54 6.15 -5.46
C VAL A 80 2.87 7.27 -6.44
N THR A 81 2.31 7.18 -7.64
CA THR A 81 2.39 8.18 -8.70
C THR A 81 1.01 8.43 -9.30
N LYS A 82 0.81 9.56 -9.96
CA LYS A 82 -0.49 9.99 -10.52
C LYS A 82 -1.10 9.05 -11.57
N ASP A 83 -0.31 8.16 -12.14
CA ASP A 83 -0.75 7.20 -13.17
C ASP A 83 -1.05 5.81 -12.58
N ASP A 84 -1.05 5.69 -11.25
CA ASP A 84 -1.38 4.45 -10.57
C ASP A 84 -2.87 4.10 -10.65
N PRO A 85 -3.17 2.79 -10.67
CA PRO A 85 -4.55 2.33 -10.75
C PRO A 85 -5.32 2.62 -9.46
N PRO A 86 -6.67 2.70 -9.53
CA PRO A 86 -7.52 2.83 -8.35
C PRO A 86 -7.33 1.66 -7.38
N VAL A 87 -7.34 1.98 -6.09
CA VAL A 87 -7.09 1.03 -4.99
C VAL A 87 -8.27 0.97 -4.04
N TYR A 88 -8.62 -0.23 -3.58
CA TYR A 88 -9.61 -0.50 -2.55
C TYR A 88 -8.96 -1.20 -1.37
N LEU A 89 -8.88 -0.54 -0.23
CA LEU A 89 -8.22 -1.03 0.98
C LEU A 89 -9.24 -1.46 2.03
N ILE A 90 -9.08 -2.65 2.58
CA ILE A 90 -9.99 -3.22 3.59
C ILE A 90 -9.22 -3.52 4.88
N TYR A 91 -9.74 -3.04 6.00
CA TYR A 91 -9.21 -3.35 7.32
C TYR A 91 -10.33 -3.76 8.29
N SER A 92 -9.97 -4.51 9.33
CA SER A 92 -10.91 -5.10 10.28
C SER A 92 -11.29 -4.19 11.45
N ALA A 93 -10.61 -3.04 11.61
CA ALA A 93 -10.84 -2.09 12.71
C ALA A 93 -10.64 -0.64 12.24
N PRO A 94 -11.29 0.34 12.88
CA PRO A 94 -11.06 1.76 12.61
C PRO A 94 -9.60 2.18 12.85
N PRO A 95 -9.11 3.23 12.16
CA PRO A 95 -7.79 3.76 12.39
C PRO A 95 -7.68 4.50 13.73
N SER A 96 -6.47 4.50 14.28
CA SER A 96 -6.12 5.30 15.47
C SER A 96 -4.64 5.68 15.35
N LEU A 97 -4.36 6.68 14.52
CA LEU A 97 -2.99 7.15 14.24
C LEU A 97 -2.29 7.60 15.52
N GLY A 98 -1.01 7.25 15.65
CA GLY A 98 -0.19 7.60 16.79
C GLY A 98 -0.54 6.84 18.08
N GLN A 99 -1.39 5.81 18.00
CA GLN A 99 -1.78 4.97 19.12
C GLN A 99 -1.37 3.51 18.90
N ASP A 100 -1.11 2.79 19.99
CA ASP A 100 -0.85 1.36 19.93
C ASP A 100 -2.06 0.61 19.37
N GLN A 101 -1.79 -0.35 18.52
CA GLN A 101 -2.79 -1.16 17.84
C GLN A 101 -2.74 -2.61 18.31
N ARG A 102 -3.90 -3.28 18.37
CA ARG A 102 -3.97 -4.72 18.67
C ARG A 102 -3.18 -5.53 17.65
N ASP A 103 -3.33 -5.21 16.38
CA ASP A 103 -2.53 -5.75 15.28
C ASP A 103 -1.77 -4.59 14.61
N PRO A 104 -0.52 -4.33 15.03
CA PRO A 104 0.24 -3.20 14.52
C PRO A 104 0.77 -3.41 13.09
N THR A 105 0.59 -4.61 12.52
CA THR A 105 1.05 -4.93 11.14
C THR A 105 -0.07 -4.72 10.13
N HIS A 106 -1.32 -5.05 10.48
CA HIS A 106 -2.46 -4.98 9.57
C HIS A 106 -3.49 -3.92 10.00
N THR A 107 -3.01 -2.84 10.60
CA THR A 107 -3.86 -1.72 11.08
C THR A 107 -4.26 -0.78 9.93
N SER A 108 -5.48 -0.25 10.03
CA SER A 108 -5.99 0.78 9.12
C SER A 108 -5.23 2.12 9.16
N ASN A 109 -4.32 2.31 10.13
CA ASN A 109 -3.39 3.45 10.11
C ASN A 109 -2.58 3.50 8.81
N PHE A 110 -2.14 2.33 8.31
CA PHE A 110 -1.48 2.20 7.02
C PHE A 110 -2.39 2.59 5.85
N GLY A 111 -3.66 2.21 5.93
CA GLY A 111 -4.67 2.55 4.93
C GLY A 111 -4.95 4.05 4.86
N VAL A 112 -5.08 4.71 6.01
CA VAL A 112 -5.27 6.17 6.09
C VAL A 112 -4.11 6.89 5.42
N LYS A 113 -2.88 6.54 5.78
CA LYS A 113 -1.68 7.19 5.23
C LYS A 113 -1.51 6.96 3.73
N LEU A 114 -1.79 5.75 3.24
CA LEU A 114 -1.79 5.52 1.80
C LEU A 114 -2.90 6.29 1.10
N LYS A 115 -4.12 6.34 1.65
CA LYS A 115 -5.23 7.12 1.07
C LYS A 115 -4.89 8.60 0.98
N GLU A 116 -4.34 9.20 2.05
CA GLU A 116 -3.88 10.60 2.05
C GLU A 116 -2.86 10.83 0.92
N HIS A 117 -1.86 9.96 0.80
CA HIS A 117 -0.83 10.08 -0.22
C HIS A 117 -1.34 9.84 -1.64
N CYS A 118 -2.27 8.90 -1.83
CA CYS A 118 -2.97 8.72 -3.10
C CYS A 118 -3.73 9.99 -3.51
N GLN A 119 -4.44 10.64 -2.57
CA GLN A 119 -5.14 11.89 -2.83
C GLN A 119 -4.21 13.03 -3.24
N GLU A 120 -3.02 13.13 -2.61
CA GLU A 120 -1.99 14.11 -2.98
C GLU A 120 -1.46 13.90 -4.41
N ASN A 121 -1.57 12.68 -4.94
CA ASN A 121 -1.12 12.29 -6.28
C ASN A 121 -2.27 12.06 -7.28
N ASP A 122 -3.50 12.49 -6.97
CA ASP A 122 -4.69 12.33 -7.82
C ASP A 122 -5.04 10.85 -8.11
N VAL A 123 -4.63 9.92 -7.24
CA VAL A 123 -4.96 8.48 -7.33
C VAL A 123 -6.23 8.18 -6.54
N SER A 124 -7.17 7.47 -7.16
CA SER A 124 -8.38 7.02 -6.47
C SER A 124 -8.07 5.92 -5.46
N CYS A 125 -8.34 6.18 -4.17
CA CYS A 125 -8.14 5.22 -3.10
C CYS A 125 -9.35 5.19 -2.16
N GLU A 126 -10.04 4.06 -2.12
CA GLU A 126 -11.16 3.80 -1.21
C GLU A 126 -10.67 3.01 0.01
N LEU A 127 -10.93 3.54 1.20
CA LEU A 127 -10.53 2.93 2.46
C LEU A 127 -11.77 2.48 3.23
N VAL A 128 -11.82 1.19 3.55
CA VAL A 128 -12.95 0.52 4.19
C VAL A 128 -12.53 -0.16 5.49
N TYR A 129 -13.26 0.14 6.53
CA TYR A 129 -13.20 -0.48 7.87
C TYR A 129 -14.59 -0.36 8.51
N PRO A 130 -14.89 -1.02 9.65
CA PRO A 130 -16.18 -0.86 10.33
C PRO A 130 -16.53 0.61 10.59
N ASP A 131 -17.72 1.02 10.15
CA ASP A 131 -18.23 2.40 10.25
C ASP A 131 -17.39 3.47 9.49
N ALA A 132 -16.64 3.05 8.46
CA ALA A 132 -15.90 3.99 7.61
C ALA A 132 -16.85 4.96 6.90
N PRO A 133 -16.55 6.27 6.90
CA PRO A 133 -17.33 7.23 6.11
C PRO A 133 -17.04 7.09 4.61
N ASP A 134 -17.97 7.55 3.78
CA ASP A 134 -17.79 7.73 2.34
C ASP A 134 -17.40 6.46 1.56
N VAL A 135 -17.89 5.30 2.00
CA VAL A 135 -17.68 4.02 1.30
C VAL A 135 -18.60 3.99 0.07
N LEU A 136 -17.98 3.91 -1.12
CA LEU A 136 -18.70 3.89 -2.40
C LEU A 136 -19.13 2.48 -2.80
N HIS A 137 -18.29 1.47 -2.53
CA HIS A 137 -18.53 0.09 -2.91
C HIS A 137 -18.80 -0.77 -1.67
N ALA A 138 -19.86 -1.55 -1.72
CA ALA A 138 -20.25 -2.42 -0.60
C ALA A 138 -19.20 -3.48 -0.22
N ASN A 139 -18.34 -3.85 -1.16
CA ASN A 139 -17.26 -4.83 -0.97
C ASN A 139 -16.26 -4.79 -2.13
N ALA A 140 -15.14 -5.51 -1.98
CA ALA A 140 -14.10 -5.61 -3.00
C ALA A 140 -14.61 -6.13 -4.35
N THR A 141 -15.56 -7.06 -4.35
CA THR A 141 -16.15 -7.61 -5.59
C THR A 141 -16.88 -6.51 -6.38
N ALA A 142 -17.70 -5.70 -5.71
CA ALA A 142 -18.42 -4.60 -6.35
C ALA A 142 -17.43 -3.59 -6.97
N PHE A 143 -16.37 -3.22 -6.23
CA PHE A 143 -15.31 -2.37 -6.74
C PHE A 143 -14.62 -2.96 -7.97
N LEU A 144 -14.17 -4.22 -7.89
CA LEU A 144 -13.49 -4.88 -9.00
C LEU A 144 -14.38 -5.00 -10.24
N VAL A 145 -15.65 -5.38 -10.06
CA VAL A 145 -16.61 -5.48 -11.18
C VAL A 145 -16.80 -4.13 -11.86
N GLU A 146 -16.98 -3.04 -11.11
CA GLU A 146 -17.11 -1.70 -11.70
C GLU A 146 -15.87 -1.33 -12.51
N LYS A 147 -14.67 -1.46 -11.92
CA LYS A 147 -13.42 -1.05 -12.56
C LYS A 147 -13.05 -1.93 -13.77
N LEU A 148 -13.48 -3.18 -13.80
CA LEU A 148 -13.25 -4.11 -14.93
C LEU A 148 -14.30 -3.99 -16.02
N SER A 149 -15.56 -3.58 -15.70
CA SER A 149 -16.65 -3.47 -16.66
C SER A 149 -16.64 -2.16 -17.46
N GLY A 150 -15.93 -1.16 -17.01
CA GLY A 150 -15.82 0.15 -17.67
C GLY A 150 -14.75 0.23 -18.77
N ARG A 151 -14.26 -0.92 -19.25
CA ARG A 151 -13.20 -1.02 -20.28
C ARG A 151 -13.73 -1.51 -21.61
#